data_f49e7d00cd6161bc2f8ecfcfff13657c
#
_entry.id   f49e7d00cd6161bc2f8ecfcfff13657c
#
_cell.length_a   1.000
_cell.length_b   1.000
_cell.length_c   1.000
_cell.angle_alpha   90.00
_cell.angle_beta   90.00
_cell.angle_gamma   90.00
#
_symmetry.space_group_name_H-M   'P 1'
#
loop_
_entity.id
_entity.type
_entity.pdbx_description
1 polymer ?
#
loop_
_entity_poly.entity_id
_entity_poly.type
_entity_poly.pdbx_seq_one_letter_code
_entity_poly.pdbx_strand_id
1 'polypeptide(L)'
;MTVTVQHDPRLDLILERVVDVAPQLVWAAWTVPEHVKKWFTPAPWKTVDCEIDLRLGGIFRTMRSPEGQEITNVGCFLEIVANRKLIWTVALRPGYRPSDPTFDVPAFTAIIMMEPQGKGTKYTALAMHKDERDRNAHDRMGFSDGWGKALDQLVAAAKTM
;
A
#
# COMPACT_ATOMS: atom_id res chain seq x y z
N MET A 1 -23.15 0.07 -6.97
CA MET A 1 -22.76 1.50 -7.10
C MET A 1 -21.43 1.70 -6.38
N THR A 2 -20.44 2.30 -7.05
CA THR A 2 -19.14 2.55 -6.45
C THR A 2 -19.14 3.92 -5.77
N VAL A 3 -18.69 3.95 -4.52
CA VAL A 3 -18.54 5.20 -3.79
C VAL A 3 -17.33 5.96 -4.34
N THR A 4 -17.52 7.23 -4.68
CA THR A 4 -16.44 8.09 -5.11
C THR A 4 -15.63 8.53 -3.89
N VAL A 5 -14.32 8.24 -3.90
CA VAL A 5 -13.43 8.70 -2.85
C VAL A 5 -12.94 10.10 -3.18
N GLN A 6 -13.11 11.02 -2.24
CA GLN A 6 -12.60 12.39 -2.39
C GLN A 6 -11.39 12.58 -1.51
N HIS A 7 -10.32 13.14 -2.10
CA HIS A 7 -9.11 13.49 -1.39
C HIS A 7 -9.35 14.73 -0.52
N ASP A 8 -9.05 14.61 0.78
CA ASP A 8 -9.07 15.73 1.73
C ASP A 8 -7.63 15.95 2.23
N PRO A 9 -6.96 17.04 1.83
CA PRO A 9 -5.55 17.25 2.21
C PRO A 9 -5.30 17.30 3.71
N ARG A 10 -6.32 17.57 4.52
CA ARG A 10 -6.17 17.61 5.98
C ARG A 10 -6.13 16.21 6.60
N LEU A 11 -6.73 15.23 5.93
CA LEU A 11 -6.89 13.87 6.44
C LEU A 11 -6.03 12.85 5.69
N ASP A 12 -5.60 13.19 4.48
CA ASP A 12 -5.01 12.24 3.56
C ASP A 12 -3.58 12.62 3.18
N LEU A 13 -2.76 11.60 2.92
CA LEU A 13 -1.44 11.76 2.31
C LEU A 13 -1.50 11.12 0.92
N ILE A 14 -0.87 11.76 -0.06
CA ILE A 14 -0.91 11.29 -1.44
C ILE A 14 0.49 11.25 -2.03
N LEU A 15 0.76 10.17 -2.79
CA LEU A 15 1.92 10.03 -3.66
C LEU A 15 1.40 9.79 -5.07
N GLU A 16 1.72 10.68 -6.00
CA GLU A 16 1.35 10.53 -7.40
C GLU A 16 2.59 10.66 -8.26
N ARG A 17 2.79 9.71 -9.15
CA ARG A 17 3.98 9.67 -9.99
C ARG A 17 3.69 8.88 -11.27
N VAL A 18 4.29 9.30 -12.39
CA VAL A 18 4.29 8.51 -13.61
C VAL A 18 5.51 7.61 -13.60
N VAL A 19 5.30 6.31 -13.79
CA VAL A 19 6.36 5.30 -13.80
C VAL A 19 6.40 4.59 -15.15
N ASP A 20 7.57 4.09 -15.54
CA ASP A 20 7.80 3.52 -16.87
C ASP A 20 7.60 2.00 -16.92
N VAL A 21 6.65 1.50 -16.16
CA VAL A 21 6.22 0.09 -16.21
C VAL A 21 4.70 0.03 -16.40
N ALA A 22 4.24 -0.98 -17.15
CA ALA A 22 2.83 -1.11 -17.48
C ALA A 22 1.95 -1.40 -16.25
N PRO A 23 0.66 -1.00 -16.25
CA PRO A 23 -0.23 -1.25 -15.12
C PRO A 23 -0.31 -2.72 -14.69
N GLN A 24 -0.24 -3.66 -15.63
CA GLN A 24 -0.26 -5.10 -15.33
C GLN A 24 0.93 -5.51 -14.45
N LEU A 25 2.09 -4.90 -14.67
CA LEU A 25 3.28 -5.17 -13.85
C LEU A 25 3.16 -4.53 -12.47
N VAL A 26 2.59 -3.33 -12.38
CA VAL A 26 2.29 -2.69 -11.11
C VAL A 26 1.30 -3.54 -10.31
N TRP A 27 0.26 -4.03 -10.97
CA TRP A 27 -0.73 -4.91 -10.34
C TRP A 27 -0.08 -6.21 -9.81
N ALA A 28 0.74 -6.87 -10.62
CA ALA A 28 1.46 -8.07 -10.21
C ALA A 28 2.38 -7.78 -9.02
N ALA A 29 3.06 -6.63 -9.01
CA ALA A 29 3.92 -6.25 -7.89
C ALA A 29 3.14 -6.14 -6.58
N TRP A 30 1.89 -5.67 -6.62
CA TRP A 30 1.04 -5.49 -5.44
C TRP A 30 0.31 -6.77 -5.01
N THR A 31 0.10 -7.73 -5.90
CA THR A 31 -0.85 -8.84 -5.65
C THR A 31 -0.21 -10.22 -5.56
N VAL A 32 1.06 -10.34 -5.91
CA VAL A 32 1.80 -11.60 -5.81
C VAL A 32 2.75 -11.52 -4.62
N PRO A 33 2.61 -12.38 -3.59
CA PRO A 33 3.44 -12.29 -2.38
C PRO A 33 4.95 -12.26 -2.64
N GLU A 34 5.43 -13.08 -3.57
CA GLU A 34 6.86 -13.12 -3.90
C GLU A 34 7.36 -11.80 -4.49
N HIS A 35 6.48 -11.07 -5.19
CA HIS A 35 6.83 -9.74 -5.69
C HIS A 35 6.79 -8.69 -4.59
N VAL A 36 5.77 -8.72 -3.72
CA VAL A 36 5.64 -7.78 -2.58
C VAL A 36 6.90 -7.81 -1.71
N LYS A 37 7.45 -8.98 -1.48
CA LYS A 37 8.66 -9.13 -0.67
C LYS A 37 9.88 -8.39 -1.23
N LYS A 38 9.87 -8.07 -2.52
CA LYS A 38 11.02 -7.41 -3.17
C LYS A 38 11.02 -5.90 -3.02
N TRP A 39 9.88 -5.26 -2.73
CA TRP A 39 9.81 -3.80 -2.80
C TRP A 39 9.06 -3.10 -1.66
N PHE A 40 8.20 -3.80 -0.94
CA PHE A 40 7.20 -3.16 -0.07
C PHE A 40 7.81 -2.38 1.10
N THR A 41 8.93 -2.80 1.63
CA THR A 41 9.61 -2.12 2.73
C THR A 41 10.83 -1.35 2.19
N PRO A 42 10.96 -0.04 2.49
CA PRO A 42 12.13 0.72 2.04
C PRO A 42 13.43 0.15 2.58
N ALA A 43 14.43 -0.02 1.69
CA ALA A 43 15.75 -0.46 2.10
C ALA A 43 16.36 0.54 3.11
N PRO A 44 17.19 0.10 4.06
CA PRO A 44 17.84 -1.22 4.16
C PRO A 44 16.96 -2.31 4.79
N TRP A 45 15.78 -1.97 5.25
CA TRP A 45 14.85 -2.95 5.82
C TRP A 45 14.23 -3.79 4.71
N LYS A 46 13.71 -4.96 5.07
CA LYS A 46 13.16 -5.91 4.09
C LYS A 46 11.79 -6.39 4.52
N THR A 47 10.96 -6.71 3.54
CA THR A 47 9.75 -7.50 3.75
C THR A 47 10.17 -8.96 3.68
N VAL A 48 10.05 -9.68 4.81
CA VAL A 48 10.53 -11.07 4.92
C VAL A 48 9.43 -12.09 4.72
N ASP A 49 8.16 -11.70 4.85
CA ASP A 49 7.03 -12.57 4.61
C ASP A 49 5.82 -11.77 4.13
N CYS A 50 4.96 -12.42 3.36
CA CYS A 50 3.75 -11.79 2.81
C CYS A 50 2.69 -12.86 2.56
N GLU A 51 1.46 -12.58 2.97
CA GLU A 51 0.30 -13.44 2.69
C GLU A 51 -0.80 -12.60 2.09
N ILE A 52 -1.34 -13.03 0.96
CA ILE A 52 -2.40 -12.33 0.23
C ILE A 52 -3.51 -13.31 -0.11
N ASP A 53 -4.73 -13.00 0.35
CA ASP A 53 -5.95 -13.64 -0.13
C ASP A 53 -6.71 -12.58 -0.92
N LEU A 54 -6.57 -12.60 -2.24
CA LEU A 54 -7.02 -11.51 -3.12
C LEU A 54 -8.52 -11.60 -3.39
N ARG A 55 -9.30 -11.24 -2.37
CA ARG A 55 -10.76 -11.14 -2.42
C ARG A 55 -11.22 -10.12 -1.40
N LEU A 56 -12.46 -9.64 -1.53
CA LEU A 56 -13.02 -8.69 -0.58
C LEU A 56 -13.06 -9.33 0.81
N GLY A 57 -12.54 -8.61 1.81
CA GLY A 57 -12.41 -9.13 3.17
C GLY A 57 -11.22 -10.07 3.38
N GLY A 58 -10.46 -10.38 2.32
CA GLY A 58 -9.30 -11.26 2.40
C GLY A 58 -8.11 -10.61 3.07
N ILE A 59 -7.16 -11.42 3.53
CA ILE A 59 -5.97 -10.94 4.24
C ILE A 59 -4.96 -10.28 3.32
N PHE A 60 -4.38 -9.17 3.79
CA PHE A 60 -3.14 -8.60 3.30
C PHE A 60 -2.19 -8.48 4.48
N ARG A 61 -1.28 -9.41 4.61
CA ARG A 61 -0.32 -9.47 5.71
C ARG A 61 1.11 -9.32 5.18
N THR A 62 1.85 -8.42 5.78
CA THR A 62 3.29 -8.26 5.52
C THR A 62 4.06 -8.32 6.82
N MET A 63 5.27 -8.84 6.76
CA MET A 63 6.19 -8.86 7.89
C MET A 63 7.49 -8.19 7.45
N ARG A 64 7.87 -7.12 8.15
CA ARG A 64 9.13 -6.42 7.90
C ARG A 64 10.12 -6.71 9.01
N SER A 65 11.40 -6.70 8.68
CA SER A 65 12.48 -6.94 9.63
C SER A 65 13.44 -5.74 9.68
N PRO A 66 13.16 -4.74 10.55
CA PRO A 66 14.14 -3.69 10.84
C PRO A 66 15.11 -4.21 11.93
N GLU A 67 16.40 -4.25 11.62
CA GLU A 67 17.46 -4.53 12.59
C GLU A 67 17.25 -5.81 13.43
N GLY A 68 16.74 -6.89 12.79
CA GLY A 68 16.56 -8.16 13.46
C GLY A 68 15.27 -8.33 14.25
N GLN A 69 14.40 -7.32 14.27
CA GLN A 69 13.05 -7.43 14.82
C GLN A 69 12.05 -7.69 13.70
N GLU A 70 11.02 -8.48 13.99
CA GLU A 70 9.96 -8.75 13.04
C GLU A 70 8.71 -7.99 13.43
N ILE A 71 8.22 -7.14 12.52
CA ILE A 71 6.99 -6.37 12.70
C ILE A 71 5.97 -6.83 11.67
N THR A 72 4.83 -7.32 12.15
CA THR A 72 3.76 -7.82 11.29
C THR A 72 2.66 -6.78 11.16
N ASN A 73 2.26 -6.49 9.93
CA ASN A 73 1.09 -5.68 9.63
C ASN A 73 0.03 -6.57 9.00
N VAL A 74 -1.20 -6.50 9.50
CA VAL A 74 -2.33 -7.26 9.00
C VAL A 74 -3.42 -6.29 8.55
N GLY A 75 -3.85 -6.45 7.33
CA GLY A 75 -4.94 -5.66 6.77
C GLY A 75 -5.94 -6.53 6.02
N CYS A 76 -6.90 -5.86 5.42
CA CYS A 76 -7.99 -6.51 4.71
C CYS A 76 -8.29 -5.74 3.42
N PHE A 77 -8.57 -6.47 2.34
CA PHE A 77 -8.94 -5.88 1.06
C PHE A 77 -10.37 -5.39 1.07
N LEU A 78 -10.60 -4.19 0.55
CA LEU A 78 -11.92 -3.56 0.47
C LEU A 78 -12.45 -3.41 -0.96
N GLU A 79 -11.55 -3.26 -1.94
CA GLU A 79 -11.92 -3.16 -3.35
C GLU A 79 -10.79 -3.70 -4.21
N ILE A 80 -11.16 -4.44 -5.26
CA ILE A 80 -10.20 -5.06 -6.17
C ILE A 80 -10.71 -4.87 -7.59
N VAL A 81 -10.00 -4.04 -8.38
CA VAL A 81 -10.27 -3.85 -9.81
C VAL A 81 -8.97 -4.16 -10.54
N ALA A 82 -8.90 -5.31 -11.18
CA ALA A 82 -7.67 -5.82 -11.79
C ALA A 82 -7.00 -4.79 -12.70
N ASN A 83 -5.72 -4.57 -12.47
CA ASN A 83 -4.86 -3.66 -13.23
C ASN A 83 -5.27 -2.17 -13.13
N ARG A 84 -6.14 -1.80 -12.19
CA ARG A 84 -6.63 -0.42 -12.06
C ARG A 84 -6.67 0.10 -10.64
N LYS A 85 -7.15 -0.70 -9.67
CA LYS A 85 -7.40 -0.17 -8.33
C LYS A 85 -7.36 -1.26 -7.28
N LEU A 86 -6.69 -0.97 -6.18
CA LEU A 86 -6.62 -1.86 -5.03
C LEU A 86 -6.81 -1.02 -3.77
N ILE A 87 -7.82 -1.35 -2.97
CA ILE A 87 -8.03 -0.70 -1.68
C ILE A 87 -7.84 -1.73 -0.59
N TRP A 88 -6.99 -1.41 0.38
CA TRP A 88 -6.81 -2.22 1.59
C TRP A 88 -6.71 -1.31 2.80
N THR A 89 -6.96 -1.87 3.97
CA THR A 89 -6.94 -1.10 5.22
C THR A 89 -6.30 -1.90 6.33
N VAL A 90 -5.60 -1.22 7.23
CA VAL A 90 -5.11 -1.80 8.47
C VAL A 90 -6.06 -1.52 9.64
N ALA A 91 -7.15 -0.77 9.41
CA ALA A 91 -8.19 -0.54 10.39
C ALA A 91 -9.11 -1.75 10.59
N LEU A 92 -9.06 -2.71 9.66
CA LEU A 92 -9.83 -3.95 9.72
C LEU A 92 -8.90 -5.15 9.53
N ARG A 93 -9.21 -6.22 10.23
CA ARG A 93 -8.63 -7.56 10.01
C ARG A 93 -9.45 -8.31 8.96
N PRO A 94 -8.94 -9.45 8.46
CA PRO A 94 -9.70 -10.28 7.51
C PRO A 94 -11.11 -10.56 8.01
N GLY A 95 -12.06 -10.56 7.09
CA GLY A 95 -13.48 -10.70 7.40
C GLY A 95 -14.11 -9.41 7.92
N TYR A 96 -13.47 -8.26 7.67
CA TYR A 96 -13.95 -6.93 8.07
C TYR A 96 -14.01 -6.73 9.60
N ARG A 97 -13.27 -7.52 10.36
CA ARG A 97 -13.24 -7.38 11.82
C ARG A 97 -12.42 -6.15 12.23
N PRO A 98 -12.94 -5.27 13.07
CA PRO A 98 -12.16 -4.12 13.52
C PRO A 98 -10.84 -4.53 14.16
N SER A 99 -9.79 -3.80 13.81
CA SER A 99 -8.45 -4.02 14.36
C SER A 99 -8.31 -3.40 15.75
N ASP A 100 -7.35 -3.93 16.49
CA ASP A 100 -6.92 -3.32 17.75
C ASP A 100 -6.18 -2.01 17.45
N PRO A 101 -6.49 -0.89 18.14
CA PRO A 101 -5.85 0.39 17.89
C PRO A 101 -4.39 0.52 18.39
N THR A 102 -3.77 -0.54 18.86
CA THR A 102 -2.39 -0.53 19.39
C THR A 102 -1.34 -0.61 18.28
N PHE A 103 -1.39 0.30 17.31
CA PHE A 103 -0.40 0.36 16.24
C PHE A 103 0.64 1.45 16.52
N ASP A 104 1.91 1.16 16.20
CA ASP A 104 2.97 2.17 16.19
C ASP A 104 2.72 3.22 15.10
N VAL A 105 2.10 2.81 14.01
CA VAL A 105 1.67 3.67 12.91
C VAL A 105 0.16 3.88 13.04
N PRO A 106 -0.35 5.11 12.84
CA PRO A 106 -1.80 5.34 12.84
C PRO A 106 -2.49 4.43 11.82
N ALA A 107 -3.68 3.93 12.17
CA ALA A 107 -4.47 3.14 11.24
C ALA A 107 -4.85 3.99 10.02
N PHE A 108 -4.78 3.40 8.84
CA PHE A 108 -5.11 4.09 7.60
C PHE A 108 -5.70 3.12 6.57
N THR A 109 -6.39 3.70 5.59
CA THR A 109 -6.86 2.98 4.41
C THR A 109 -6.01 3.42 3.22
N ALA A 110 -5.46 2.47 2.51
CA ALA A 110 -4.65 2.73 1.32
C ALA A 110 -5.48 2.51 0.06
N ILE A 111 -5.44 3.49 -0.84
CA ILE A 111 -6.05 3.38 -2.15
C ILE A 111 -4.93 3.49 -3.18
N ILE A 112 -4.72 2.41 -3.92
CA ILE A 112 -3.71 2.34 -4.95
C ILE A 112 -4.42 2.35 -6.29
N MET A 113 -4.11 3.34 -7.13
CA MET A 113 -4.67 3.46 -8.47
C MET A 113 -3.57 3.42 -9.50
N MET A 114 -3.84 2.76 -10.61
CA MET A 114 -2.88 2.59 -11.70
C MET A 114 -3.58 2.76 -13.04
N GLU A 115 -3.33 3.89 -13.68
CA GLU A 115 -3.93 4.22 -14.98
C GLU A 115 -2.87 4.13 -16.08
N PRO A 116 -3.22 3.55 -17.24
CA PRO A 116 -2.27 3.58 -18.36
C PRO A 116 -1.93 5.00 -18.74
N GLN A 117 -0.64 5.27 -18.95
CA GLN A 117 -0.16 6.54 -19.48
C GLN A 117 0.99 6.27 -20.43
N GLY A 118 0.73 6.36 -21.74
CA GLY A 118 1.68 5.90 -22.73
C GLY A 118 1.96 4.41 -22.55
N LYS A 119 3.25 4.05 -22.46
CA LYS A 119 3.68 2.67 -22.16
C LYS A 119 3.80 2.41 -20.66
N GLY A 120 3.62 3.43 -19.85
CA GLY A 120 3.79 3.36 -18.40
C GLY A 120 2.47 3.48 -17.65
N THR A 121 2.59 3.91 -16.41
CA THR A 121 1.47 3.99 -15.47
C THR A 121 1.50 5.32 -14.74
N LYS A 122 0.33 5.98 -14.65
CA LYS A 122 0.11 7.02 -13.66
C LYS A 122 -0.26 6.31 -12.36
N TYR A 123 0.65 6.33 -11.40
CA TYR A 123 0.52 5.65 -10.11
C TYR A 123 0.08 6.65 -9.06
N THR A 124 -0.99 6.33 -8.34
CA THR A 124 -1.48 7.13 -7.23
C THR A 124 -1.63 6.25 -6.00
N ALA A 125 -0.99 6.64 -4.91
CA ALA A 125 -1.14 5.99 -3.61
C ALA A 125 -1.69 7.02 -2.63
N LEU A 126 -2.86 6.74 -2.07
CA LEU A 126 -3.55 7.61 -1.14
C LEU A 126 -3.66 6.89 0.21
N ALA A 127 -3.19 7.53 1.28
CA ALA A 127 -3.34 7.02 2.64
C ALA A 127 -4.35 7.92 3.36
N MET A 128 -5.48 7.35 3.75
CA MET A 128 -6.59 8.06 4.39
C MET A 128 -6.61 7.80 5.88
N HIS A 129 -6.75 8.86 6.67
CA HIS A 129 -6.73 8.81 8.13
C HIS A 129 -8.07 9.29 8.70
N LYS A 130 -8.34 8.92 9.95
CA LYS A 130 -9.60 9.30 10.61
C LYS A 130 -9.63 10.77 11.05
N ASP A 131 -8.45 11.40 11.25
CA ASP A 131 -8.33 12.79 11.70
C ASP A 131 -6.99 13.40 11.32
N GLU A 132 -6.86 14.71 11.52
CA GLU A 132 -5.62 15.45 11.20
C GLU A 132 -4.44 14.99 12.05
N ARG A 133 -4.68 14.61 13.30
CA ARG A 133 -3.63 14.15 14.21
C ARG A 133 -2.94 12.91 13.64
N ASP A 134 -3.71 11.94 13.20
CA ASP A 134 -3.16 10.70 12.63
C ASP A 134 -2.48 10.96 11.29
N ARG A 135 -3.09 11.81 10.45
CA ARG A 135 -2.49 12.21 9.17
C ARG A 135 -1.13 12.85 9.39
N ASN A 136 -1.03 13.80 10.33
CA ASN A 136 0.20 14.50 10.62
C ASN A 136 1.25 13.59 11.26
N ALA A 137 0.84 12.66 12.11
CA ALA A 137 1.74 11.66 12.68
C ALA A 137 2.36 10.78 11.60
N HIS A 138 1.55 10.29 10.66
CA HIS A 138 2.04 9.45 9.56
C HIS A 138 2.96 10.24 8.63
N ASP A 139 2.65 11.51 8.37
CA ASP A 139 3.51 12.39 7.58
C ASP A 139 4.88 12.59 8.25
N ARG A 140 4.91 12.84 9.55
CA ARG A 140 6.16 13.00 10.32
C ARG A 140 6.99 11.72 10.39
N MET A 141 6.35 10.56 10.24
CA MET A 141 7.04 9.27 10.16
C MET A 141 7.73 9.04 8.82
N GLY A 142 7.58 9.98 7.87
CA GLY A 142 8.27 9.91 6.58
C GLY A 142 7.47 9.26 5.47
N PHE A 143 6.15 9.46 5.42
CA PHE A 143 5.30 8.90 4.37
C PHE A 143 5.84 9.19 2.96
N SER A 144 6.12 10.46 2.63
CA SER A 144 6.54 10.82 1.28
C SER A 144 7.85 10.13 0.87
N ASP A 145 8.85 10.15 1.77
CA ASP A 145 10.14 9.52 1.50
C ASP A 145 10.04 7.99 1.47
N GLY A 146 9.32 7.41 2.43
CA GLY A 146 9.20 5.96 2.55
C GLY A 146 8.40 5.34 1.41
N TRP A 147 7.23 5.90 1.12
CA TRP A 147 6.37 5.39 0.05
C TRP A 147 6.98 5.66 -1.32
N GLY A 148 7.66 6.82 -1.48
CA GLY A 148 8.38 7.14 -2.71
C GLY A 148 9.53 6.17 -2.98
N LYS A 149 10.32 5.85 -1.94
CA LYS A 149 11.41 4.89 -2.05
C LYS A 149 10.88 3.48 -2.35
N ALA A 150 9.80 3.08 -1.68
CA ALA A 150 9.16 1.80 -1.97
C ALA A 150 8.68 1.73 -3.42
N LEU A 151 8.13 2.82 -3.95
CA LEU A 151 7.71 2.89 -5.35
C LEU A 151 8.91 2.73 -6.30
N ASP A 152 10.04 3.37 -6.01
CA ASP A 152 11.27 3.18 -6.80
C ASP A 152 11.68 1.70 -6.81
N GLN A 153 11.58 1.03 -5.66
CA GLN A 153 11.88 -0.39 -5.54
C GLN A 153 10.87 -1.26 -6.30
N LEU A 154 9.58 -0.87 -6.28
CA LEU A 154 8.54 -1.55 -7.05
C LEU A 154 8.85 -1.49 -8.55
N VAL A 155 9.21 -0.32 -9.05
CA VAL A 155 9.54 -0.13 -10.47
C VAL A 155 10.73 -1.00 -10.86
N ALA A 156 11.78 -1.01 -10.03
CA ALA A 156 12.96 -1.83 -10.27
C ALA A 156 12.60 -3.33 -10.29
N ALA A 157 11.78 -3.79 -9.35
CA ALA A 157 11.33 -5.18 -9.30
C ALA A 157 10.46 -5.52 -10.52
N ALA A 158 9.55 -4.62 -10.90
CA ALA A 158 8.65 -4.84 -12.04
C ALA A 158 9.41 -5.00 -13.35
N LYS A 159 10.53 -4.32 -13.51
CA LYS A 159 11.37 -4.42 -14.73
C LYS A 159 12.07 -5.76 -14.87
N THR A 160 12.10 -6.57 -13.81
CA THR A 160 12.71 -7.92 -13.84
C THR A 160 11.67 -9.04 -13.94
N MET A 161 10.42 -8.69 -14.01
CA MET A 161 9.30 -9.66 -14.13
C MET A 161 9.13 -10.18 -15.55
#